data_fa5a3aa5c089b799fa6e14435955dca7
#
_entry.id   fa5a3aa5c089b799fa6e14435955dca7
#
_cell.length_a   1.000
_cell.length_b   1.000
_cell.length_c   1.000
_cell.angle_alpha   90.00
_cell.angle_beta   90.00
_cell.angle_gamma   90.00
#
_symmetry.space_group_name_H-M   'P 1'
#
loop_
_entity.id
_entity.type
_entity.pdbx_description
1 polymer ?
#
loop_
_entity_poly.entity_id
_entity_poly.type
_entity_poly.pdbx_seq_one_letter_code
_entity_poly.pdbx_strand_id
1 'polypeptide(L)'
;MENEFIRPSSLQRVYHCPGSWSMCQDIQDTESDAQAEGTLLHERMAFAVVSGILNTEGLDTEQAVALDYCMKCLSDVMAEIGEGAIADPEVPLVLHDDEGGVLTRGTCDCVVRSPDGSRVAIIDWKFGRNEVIDAAKNFQLAAYAGGAMEVYGVSECKAFVCQPRLCRTTSFTFEGLPSVVFAIGEVSRAAMGDTLVLRPCPEACTYCAAKGVCPAFRRAMTQLAPTAGGLSSLAPADLASLYEKGQMVKKWIDGELAAAMSAYLDEHGELDGWQWQEVQGRREVEDVAGLREAMSEVLSSSDFEKASKLSLSALQEIGVPRIQILARNGGEKITRTEAKKRFDLLASPYIVRGKPSRRIVRKEEKQ
;
A
#
# COMPACT_ATOMS: atom_id res chain seq x y z
N MET A 1 -10.70 -6.84 28.00
CA MET A 1 -9.74 -5.91 28.63
C MET A 1 -9.77 -4.67 27.76
N GLU A 2 -10.27 -3.55 28.28
CA GLU A 2 -10.25 -2.26 27.61
C GLU A 2 -8.79 -1.90 27.35
N ASN A 3 -8.48 -1.51 26.10
CA ASN A 3 -7.15 -1.01 25.78
C ASN A 3 -7.01 0.37 26.47
N GLU A 4 -6.17 0.45 27.47
CA GLU A 4 -5.93 1.68 28.23
C GLU A 4 -5.10 2.73 27.45
N PHE A 5 -4.61 2.40 26.26
CA PHE A 5 -3.78 3.28 25.42
C PHE A 5 -3.99 3.03 23.95
N ILE A 6 -3.67 4.02 23.12
CA ILE A 6 -3.76 3.96 21.66
C ILE A 6 -2.45 3.44 21.09
N ARG A 7 -2.48 2.39 20.26
CA ARG A 7 -1.26 1.87 19.61
C ARG A 7 -0.68 2.88 18.64
N PRO A 8 0.67 2.98 18.50
CA PRO A 8 1.32 3.92 17.58
C PRO A 8 0.77 3.90 16.16
N SER A 9 0.53 2.71 15.58
CA SER A 9 -0.05 2.54 14.24
C SER A 9 -1.47 3.09 14.09
N SER A 10 -2.21 3.30 15.18
CA SER A 10 -3.56 3.85 15.19
C SER A 10 -3.60 5.36 15.41
N LEU A 11 -2.54 5.97 15.92
CA LEU A 11 -2.51 7.39 16.30
C LEU A 11 -2.85 8.31 15.12
N GLN A 12 -2.31 8.05 13.92
CA GLN A 12 -2.60 8.87 12.74
C GLN A 12 -4.11 8.87 12.40
N ARG A 13 -4.75 7.72 12.42
CA ARG A 13 -6.19 7.58 12.21
C ARG A 13 -6.98 8.31 13.29
N VAL A 14 -6.58 8.15 14.54
CA VAL A 14 -7.24 8.74 15.72
C VAL A 14 -7.09 10.26 15.72
N TYR A 15 -5.94 10.80 15.33
CA TYR A 15 -5.75 12.24 15.15
C TYR A 15 -6.79 12.85 14.21
N HIS A 16 -7.03 12.21 13.07
CA HIS A 16 -8.04 12.67 12.10
C HIS A 16 -9.48 12.43 12.56
N CYS A 17 -9.73 11.31 13.24
CA CYS A 17 -11.07 10.93 13.72
C CYS A 17 -10.99 10.33 15.13
N PRO A 18 -11.04 11.17 16.18
CA PRO A 18 -10.90 10.70 17.57
C PRO A 18 -11.86 9.56 17.94
N GLY A 19 -13.12 9.66 17.56
CA GLY A 19 -14.12 8.62 17.84
C GLY A 19 -13.89 7.29 17.12
N SER A 20 -12.95 7.24 16.16
CA SER A 20 -12.54 5.98 15.54
C SER A 20 -11.86 5.02 16.52
N TRP A 21 -11.29 5.55 17.62
CA TRP A 21 -10.73 4.74 18.69
C TRP A 21 -11.83 3.87 19.33
N SER A 22 -12.84 4.49 19.93
CA SER A 22 -13.94 3.78 20.58
C SER A 22 -14.70 2.87 19.62
N MET A 23 -14.95 3.33 18.39
CA MET A 23 -15.69 2.57 17.38
C MET A 23 -14.99 1.29 16.93
N CYS A 24 -13.66 1.19 17.06
CA CYS A 24 -12.90 0.02 16.62
C CYS A 24 -12.58 -0.99 17.73
N GLN A 25 -12.94 -0.72 19.01
CA GLN A 25 -12.55 -1.58 20.14
C GLN A 25 -13.10 -3.00 20.02
N ASP A 26 -14.35 -3.15 19.60
CA ASP A 26 -15.06 -4.43 19.57
C ASP A 26 -15.07 -5.08 18.16
N ILE A 27 -14.34 -4.48 17.19
CA ILE A 27 -14.31 -5.00 15.82
C ILE A 27 -13.07 -5.86 15.64
N GLN A 28 -13.28 -7.13 15.34
CA GLN A 28 -12.21 -8.03 14.94
C GLN A 28 -11.75 -7.65 13.52
N ASP A 29 -10.48 -7.29 13.41
CA ASP A 29 -9.83 -7.08 12.12
C ASP A 29 -9.56 -8.44 11.47
N THR A 30 -10.00 -8.63 10.24
CA THR A 30 -9.69 -9.82 9.46
C THR A 30 -8.41 -9.56 8.68
N GLU A 31 -7.40 -10.41 8.89
CA GLU A 31 -6.14 -10.31 8.18
C GLU A 31 -6.36 -10.44 6.67
N SER A 32 -5.90 -9.44 5.92
CA SER A 32 -5.92 -9.46 4.46
C SER A 32 -4.61 -10.05 3.91
N ASP A 33 -4.62 -10.54 2.67
CA ASP A 33 -3.41 -11.03 1.99
C ASP A 33 -2.28 -9.99 2.01
N ALA A 34 -2.62 -8.70 1.91
CA ALA A 34 -1.65 -7.61 1.98
C ALA A 34 -1.05 -7.43 3.38
N GLN A 35 -1.81 -7.70 4.44
CA GLN A 35 -1.30 -7.69 5.82
C GLN A 35 -0.39 -8.90 6.06
N ALA A 36 -0.79 -10.10 5.62
CA ALA A 36 0.04 -11.30 5.70
C ALA A 36 1.36 -11.14 4.93
N GLU A 37 1.32 -10.57 3.72
CA GLU A 37 2.52 -10.22 2.96
C GLU A 37 3.41 -9.22 3.73
N GLY A 38 2.81 -8.17 4.30
CA GLY A 38 3.53 -7.19 5.11
C GLY A 38 4.25 -7.86 6.30
N THR A 39 3.55 -8.72 7.05
CA THR A 39 4.11 -9.48 8.18
C THR A 39 5.32 -10.31 7.75
N LEU A 40 5.19 -11.06 6.65
CA LEU A 40 6.31 -11.86 6.11
C LEU A 40 7.54 -10.98 5.80
N LEU A 41 7.35 -9.83 5.17
CA LEU A 41 8.45 -8.95 4.79
C LEU A 41 9.11 -8.28 6.02
N HIS A 42 8.33 -7.94 7.06
CA HIS A 42 8.87 -7.49 8.35
C HIS A 42 9.72 -8.56 9.02
N GLU A 43 9.26 -9.82 9.07
CA GLU A 43 10.03 -10.96 9.60
C GLU A 43 11.36 -11.15 8.85
N ARG A 44 11.34 -11.04 7.52
CA ARG A 44 12.55 -11.15 6.69
C ARG A 44 13.53 -10.00 6.97
N MET A 45 13.03 -8.78 7.16
CA MET A 45 13.87 -7.64 7.53
C MET A 45 14.44 -7.79 8.93
N ALA A 46 13.64 -8.19 9.91
CA ALA A 46 14.13 -8.43 11.28
C ALA A 46 15.27 -9.48 11.30
N PHE A 47 15.09 -10.58 10.55
CA PHE A 47 16.16 -11.57 10.38
C PHE A 47 17.41 -10.98 9.72
N ALA A 48 17.25 -10.17 8.65
CA ALA A 48 18.36 -9.58 7.94
C ALA A 48 19.14 -8.56 8.80
N VAL A 49 18.46 -7.79 9.65
CA VAL A 49 19.08 -6.85 10.60
C VAL A 49 20.01 -7.61 11.58
N VAL A 50 19.57 -8.76 12.10
CA VAL A 50 20.35 -9.54 13.08
C VAL A 50 21.48 -10.32 12.42
N SER A 51 21.20 -10.99 11.30
CA SER A 51 22.14 -11.93 10.66
C SER A 51 23.09 -11.28 9.67
N GLY A 52 22.76 -10.09 9.17
CA GLY A 52 23.44 -9.47 8.03
C GLY A 52 23.14 -10.16 6.69
N ILE A 53 22.21 -11.13 6.65
CA ILE A 53 21.90 -11.95 5.48
C ILE A 53 20.46 -11.72 5.05
N LEU A 54 20.27 -11.21 3.84
CA LEU A 54 18.94 -11.05 3.24
C LEU A 54 18.47 -12.39 2.64
N ASN A 55 17.48 -13.01 3.29
CA ASN A 55 16.86 -14.23 2.78
C ASN A 55 15.67 -13.89 1.88
N THR A 56 15.82 -14.14 0.57
CA THR A 56 14.79 -13.91 -0.46
C THR A 56 14.16 -15.20 -0.97
N GLU A 57 14.42 -16.35 -0.36
CA GLU A 57 13.85 -17.62 -0.77
C GLU A 57 12.33 -17.63 -0.64
N GLY A 58 11.64 -18.02 -1.71
CA GLY A 58 10.18 -18.06 -1.77
C GLY A 58 9.49 -16.69 -2.02
N LEU A 59 10.27 -15.63 -2.18
CA LEU A 59 9.76 -14.30 -2.51
C LEU A 59 9.73 -14.08 -4.02
N ASP A 60 8.78 -13.27 -4.48
CA ASP A 60 8.80 -12.79 -5.85
C ASP A 60 9.86 -11.68 -6.06
N THR A 61 10.07 -11.28 -7.32
CA THR A 61 11.08 -10.28 -7.67
C THR A 61 10.79 -8.92 -7.03
N GLU A 62 9.52 -8.50 -6.94
CA GLU A 62 9.13 -7.20 -6.36
C GLU A 62 9.42 -7.19 -4.85
N GLN A 63 9.07 -8.27 -4.16
CA GLN A 63 9.34 -8.45 -2.74
C GLN A 63 10.85 -8.45 -2.44
N ALA A 64 11.63 -9.18 -3.22
CA ALA A 64 13.09 -9.21 -3.07
C ALA A 64 13.73 -7.83 -3.26
N VAL A 65 13.32 -7.09 -4.30
CA VAL A 65 13.79 -5.71 -4.56
C VAL A 65 13.37 -4.76 -3.43
N ALA A 66 12.16 -4.95 -2.88
CA ALA A 66 11.70 -4.15 -1.75
C ALA A 66 12.58 -4.34 -0.51
N LEU A 67 12.94 -5.58 -0.18
CA LEU A 67 13.84 -5.87 0.93
C LEU A 67 15.26 -5.33 0.70
N ASP A 68 15.79 -5.43 -0.53
CA ASP A 68 17.10 -4.86 -0.87
C ASP A 68 17.13 -3.33 -0.68
N TYR A 69 16.05 -2.64 -1.08
CA TYR A 69 15.90 -1.22 -0.81
C TYR A 69 15.88 -0.89 0.69
N CYS A 70 15.20 -1.70 1.51
CA CYS A 70 15.20 -1.55 2.96
C CYS A 70 16.59 -1.75 3.57
N MET A 71 17.35 -2.76 3.12
CA MET A 71 18.72 -2.98 3.56
C MET A 71 19.65 -1.81 3.21
N LYS A 72 19.46 -1.22 2.02
CA LYS A 72 20.19 -0.01 1.65
C LYS A 72 19.82 1.16 2.56
N CYS A 73 18.54 1.38 2.84
CA CYS A 73 18.08 2.40 3.78
C CYS A 73 18.71 2.19 5.17
N LEU A 74 18.73 0.96 5.68
CA LEU A 74 19.37 0.62 6.94
C LEU A 74 20.87 0.99 6.93
N SER A 75 21.57 0.61 5.87
CA SER A 75 23.01 0.93 5.72
C SER A 75 23.27 2.44 5.72
N ASP A 76 22.43 3.21 5.03
CA ASP A 76 22.52 4.67 4.97
C ASP A 76 22.27 5.29 6.36
N VAL A 77 21.28 4.79 7.12
CA VAL A 77 21.00 5.23 8.50
C VAL A 77 22.12 4.86 9.46
N MET A 78 22.67 3.64 9.37
CA MET A 78 23.81 3.23 10.20
C MET A 78 25.04 4.10 9.92
N ALA A 79 25.32 4.43 8.66
CA ALA A 79 26.41 5.34 8.29
C ALA A 79 26.19 6.76 8.86
N GLU A 80 24.93 7.25 8.89
CA GLU A 80 24.60 8.55 9.48
C GLU A 80 24.78 8.55 11.02
N ILE A 81 24.39 7.47 11.70
CA ILE A 81 24.61 7.31 13.14
C ILE A 81 26.12 7.23 13.46
N GLY A 82 26.89 6.58 12.59
CA GLY A 82 28.36 6.59 12.62
C GLY A 82 29.01 5.24 12.83
N GLU A 83 30.32 5.26 12.96
CA GLU A 83 31.13 4.04 13.08
C GLU A 83 30.70 3.20 14.29
N GLY A 84 30.53 1.89 14.07
CA GLY A 84 30.10 0.96 15.10
C GLY A 84 28.61 1.03 15.45
N ALA A 85 27.79 1.70 14.63
CA ALA A 85 26.35 1.75 14.84
C ALA A 85 25.75 0.34 14.99
N ILE A 86 24.80 0.21 15.90
CA ILE A 86 24.11 -1.05 16.23
C ILE A 86 22.65 -0.90 15.81
N ALA A 87 22.14 -1.89 15.10
CA ALA A 87 20.73 -1.95 14.69
C ALA A 87 20.03 -3.09 15.43
N ASP A 88 18.96 -2.76 16.13
CA ASP A 88 18.14 -3.68 16.89
C ASP A 88 16.74 -3.75 16.22
N PRO A 89 16.28 -4.91 15.70
CA PRO A 89 14.96 -5.04 15.11
C PRO A 89 13.88 -5.30 16.16
N GLU A 90 12.62 -5.01 15.82
CA GLU A 90 11.44 -5.31 16.61
C GLU A 90 11.53 -4.86 18.07
N VAL A 91 11.95 -3.60 18.27
CA VAL A 91 12.19 -3.04 19.63
C VAL A 91 10.87 -2.60 20.25
N PRO A 92 10.47 -3.17 21.42
CA PRO A 92 9.33 -2.67 22.16
C PRO A 92 9.63 -1.30 22.76
N LEU A 93 8.80 -0.30 22.45
CA LEU A 93 8.92 1.06 22.94
C LEU A 93 7.61 1.46 23.63
N VAL A 94 7.76 2.18 24.73
CA VAL A 94 6.69 2.77 25.51
C VAL A 94 6.95 4.27 25.62
N LEU A 95 5.93 5.08 25.48
CA LEU A 95 5.95 6.51 25.74
C LEU A 95 5.03 6.80 26.91
N HIS A 96 5.54 7.48 27.92
CA HIS A 96 4.80 7.86 29.13
C HIS A 96 4.40 9.35 29.10
N ASP A 97 3.38 9.68 29.85
CA ASP A 97 3.03 11.07 30.16
C ASP A 97 3.89 11.62 31.33
N ASP A 98 3.69 12.90 31.66
CA ASP A 98 4.43 13.58 32.74
C ASP A 98 4.13 13.01 34.14
N GLU A 99 3.05 12.21 34.28
CA GLU A 99 2.64 11.55 35.54
C GLU A 99 3.13 10.09 35.60
N GLY A 100 3.76 9.59 34.52
CA GLY A 100 4.25 8.22 34.39
C GLY A 100 3.18 7.24 33.89
N GLY A 101 2.04 7.71 33.42
CA GLY A 101 1.02 6.91 32.74
C GLY A 101 1.44 6.54 31.32
N VAL A 102 1.02 5.37 30.84
CA VAL A 102 1.33 4.92 29.48
C VAL A 102 0.46 5.67 28.47
N LEU A 103 1.05 6.54 27.66
CA LEU A 103 0.38 7.19 26.52
C LEU A 103 0.20 6.24 25.34
N THR A 104 1.26 5.53 25.00
CA THR A 104 1.25 4.58 23.89
C THR A 104 2.37 3.57 24.05
N ARG A 105 2.19 2.38 23.49
CA ARG A 105 3.21 1.36 23.38
C ARG A 105 3.06 0.55 22.11
N GLY A 106 4.18 0.09 21.56
CA GLY A 106 4.23 -0.74 20.37
C GLY A 106 5.61 -1.24 20.08
N THR A 107 5.76 -1.96 18.99
CA THR A 107 7.05 -2.48 18.53
C THR A 107 7.51 -1.64 17.34
N CYS A 108 8.69 -1.06 17.45
CA CYS A 108 9.35 -0.33 16.39
C CYS A 108 10.13 -1.31 15.50
N ASP A 109 9.98 -1.23 14.19
CA ASP A 109 10.58 -2.19 13.26
C ASP A 109 12.10 -2.25 13.37
N CYS A 110 12.77 -1.10 13.56
CA CYS A 110 14.21 -1.07 13.78
C CYS A 110 14.63 0.19 14.54
N VAL A 111 15.49 0.01 15.56
CA VAL A 111 16.19 1.09 16.26
C VAL A 111 17.67 1.00 15.90
N VAL A 112 18.24 2.12 15.46
CA VAL A 112 19.68 2.24 15.16
C VAL A 112 20.29 3.21 16.14
N ARG A 113 21.36 2.80 16.83
CA ARG A 113 22.02 3.61 17.85
C ARG A 113 23.54 3.60 17.74
N SER A 114 24.17 4.66 18.21
CA SER A 114 25.63 4.68 18.42
C SER A 114 26.04 3.72 19.54
N PRO A 115 27.29 3.24 19.58
CA PRO A 115 27.77 2.33 20.64
C PRO A 115 27.62 2.89 22.05
N ASP A 116 27.75 4.20 22.21
CA ASP A 116 27.59 4.90 23.49
C ASP A 116 26.15 5.30 23.82
N GLY A 117 25.19 5.03 22.88
CA GLY A 117 23.77 5.36 23.03
C GLY A 117 23.46 6.86 22.91
N SER A 118 24.44 7.72 22.60
CA SER A 118 24.23 9.18 22.52
C SER A 118 23.46 9.64 21.26
N ARG A 119 23.41 8.82 20.23
CA ARG A 119 22.64 9.06 18.99
C ARG A 119 21.74 7.88 18.72
N VAL A 120 20.47 8.17 18.42
CA VAL A 120 19.45 7.17 18.16
C VAL A 120 18.63 7.59 16.95
N ALA A 121 18.34 6.62 16.09
CA ALA A 121 17.38 6.74 14.99
C ALA A 121 16.42 5.56 15.02
N ILE A 122 15.24 5.75 14.45
CA ILE A 122 14.25 4.68 14.24
C ILE A 122 13.90 4.58 12.77
N ILE A 123 13.60 3.36 12.33
CA ILE A 123 13.13 3.09 10.96
C ILE A 123 11.83 2.31 11.05
N ASP A 124 10.85 2.73 10.27
CA ASP A 124 9.55 2.08 10.10
C ASP A 124 9.41 1.67 8.63
N TRP A 125 9.32 0.35 8.38
CA TRP A 125 9.21 -0.23 7.04
C TRP A 125 7.74 -0.24 6.60
N LYS A 126 7.45 0.28 5.42
CA LYS A 126 6.08 0.33 4.87
C LYS A 126 6.02 -0.38 3.51
N PHE A 127 5.68 -1.67 3.54
CA PHE A 127 5.61 -2.52 2.35
C PHE A 127 4.34 -2.33 1.51
N GLY A 128 3.40 -1.49 1.96
CA GLY A 128 2.19 -1.17 1.20
C GLY A 128 2.49 -0.36 -0.07
N ARG A 129 1.54 -0.40 -1.02
CA ARG A 129 1.63 0.33 -2.30
C ARG A 129 1.08 1.77 -2.21
N ASN A 130 0.43 2.12 -1.12
CA ASN A 130 -0.09 3.46 -0.91
C ASN A 130 0.97 4.34 -0.25
N GLU A 131 1.04 5.59 -0.72
CA GLU A 131 1.89 6.58 -0.07
C GLU A 131 1.42 6.83 1.37
N VAL A 132 2.37 6.80 2.32
CA VAL A 132 2.10 7.18 3.70
C VAL A 132 2.56 8.61 3.95
N ILE A 133 2.02 9.20 5.01
CA ILE A 133 2.33 10.57 5.42
C ILE A 133 3.83 10.74 5.72
N ASP A 134 4.39 11.90 5.39
CA ASP A 134 5.80 12.22 5.65
C ASP A 134 6.17 12.08 7.12
N ALA A 135 7.41 11.71 7.37
CA ALA A 135 7.96 11.49 8.71
C ALA A 135 7.64 12.64 9.69
N ALA A 136 7.74 13.90 9.23
CA ALA A 136 7.48 15.08 10.05
C ALA A 136 6.03 15.22 10.58
N LYS A 137 5.07 14.54 9.96
CA LYS A 137 3.64 14.58 10.30
C LYS A 137 3.10 13.23 10.78
N ASN A 138 3.99 12.26 10.97
CA ASN A 138 3.62 10.89 11.26
C ASN A 138 3.61 10.65 12.78
N PHE A 139 2.41 10.52 13.35
CA PHE A 139 2.24 10.28 14.79
C PHE A 139 2.76 8.91 15.25
N GLN A 140 2.80 7.90 14.39
CA GLN A 140 3.43 6.61 14.71
C GLN A 140 4.92 6.79 14.97
N LEU A 141 5.60 7.52 14.07
CA LEU A 141 7.03 7.82 14.24
C LEU A 141 7.29 8.72 15.44
N ALA A 142 6.45 9.73 15.67
CA ALA A 142 6.56 10.58 16.85
C ALA A 142 6.50 9.75 18.12
N ALA A 143 5.55 8.81 18.22
CA ALA A 143 5.41 7.93 19.37
C ALA A 143 6.64 7.03 19.56
N TYR A 144 7.17 6.42 18.51
CA TYR A 144 8.38 5.60 18.61
C TYR A 144 9.63 6.44 18.91
N ALA A 145 9.76 7.63 18.31
CA ALA A 145 10.85 8.53 18.61
C ALA A 145 10.82 8.98 20.08
N GLY A 146 9.65 9.33 20.61
CA GLY A 146 9.47 9.64 22.03
C GLY A 146 9.86 8.48 22.94
N GLY A 147 9.36 7.27 22.67
CA GLY A 147 9.76 6.07 23.43
C GLY A 147 11.26 5.76 23.35
N ALA A 148 11.88 5.98 22.19
CA ALA A 148 13.33 5.84 22.05
C ALA A 148 14.09 6.91 22.85
N MET A 149 13.63 8.17 22.86
CA MET A 149 14.21 9.23 23.68
C MET A 149 14.17 8.88 25.18
N GLU A 150 13.05 8.31 25.66
CA GLU A 150 12.95 7.86 27.06
C GLU A 150 13.93 6.72 27.36
N VAL A 151 13.94 5.69 26.53
CA VAL A 151 14.75 4.48 26.77
C VAL A 151 16.24 4.77 26.74
N TYR A 152 16.70 5.61 25.81
CA TYR A 152 18.11 5.87 25.57
C TYR A 152 18.58 7.18 26.24
N GLY A 153 17.68 7.96 26.83
CA GLY A 153 18.02 9.20 27.53
C GLY A 153 18.56 10.31 26.62
N VAL A 154 18.13 10.32 25.33
CA VAL A 154 18.56 11.30 24.34
C VAL A 154 17.54 12.43 24.19
N SER A 155 18.01 13.62 23.81
CA SER A 155 17.13 14.80 23.62
C SER A 155 16.46 14.86 22.26
N GLU A 156 16.94 14.07 21.30
CA GLU A 156 16.41 14.01 19.94
C GLU A 156 16.48 12.58 19.40
N CYS A 157 15.59 12.26 18.45
CA CYS A 157 15.58 11.00 17.73
C CYS A 157 15.20 11.24 16.27
N LYS A 158 16.06 10.80 15.35
CA LYS A 158 15.74 10.87 13.92
C LYS A 158 14.91 9.66 13.51
N ALA A 159 13.78 9.90 12.90
CA ALA A 159 12.85 8.86 12.48
C ALA A 159 12.74 8.79 10.96
N PHE A 160 12.73 7.58 10.42
CA PHE A 160 12.67 7.29 8.99
C PHE A 160 11.42 6.46 8.67
N VAL A 161 10.70 6.86 7.61
CA VAL A 161 9.71 6.01 6.93
C VAL A 161 10.32 5.55 5.64
N CYS A 162 10.46 4.25 5.47
CA CYS A 162 10.98 3.63 4.26
C CYS A 162 9.85 2.91 3.51
N GLN A 163 9.54 3.39 2.30
CA GLN A 163 8.54 2.83 1.39
C GLN A 163 9.22 2.25 0.15
N PRO A 164 9.70 0.99 0.21
CA PRO A 164 10.54 0.42 -0.85
C PRO A 164 9.83 0.31 -2.19
N ARG A 165 8.52 -0.02 -2.20
CA ARG A 165 7.74 -0.13 -3.45
C ARG A 165 7.50 1.21 -4.17
N LEU A 166 7.69 2.31 -3.48
CA LEU A 166 7.63 3.66 -4.04
C LEU A 166 9.03 4.27 -4.23
N CYS A 167 10.10 3.52 -3.94
CA CYS A 167 11.48 4.01 -3.90
C CYS A 167 11.60 5.32 -3.13
N ARG A 168 10.91 5.42 -1.98
CA ARG A 168 10.78 6.64 -1.20
C ARG A 168 11.18 6.39 0.25
N THR A 169 12.06 7.25 0.74
CA THR A 169 12.38 7.35 2.17
C THR A 169 12.25 8.80 2.61
N THR A 170 11.52 9.04 3.69
CA THR A 170 11.44 10.36 4.32
C THR A 170 11.93 10.27 5.75
N SER A 171 12.50 11.36 6.26
CA SER A 171 13.00 11.42 7.63
C SER A 171 12.64 12.74 8.29
N PHE A 172 12.60 12.71 9.62
CA PHE A 172 12.41 13.88 10.45
C PHE A 172 13.10 13.67 11.81
N THR A 173 13.72 14.72 12.35
CA THR A 173 14.29 14.68 13.69
C THR A 173 13.27 15.23 14.68
N PHE A 174 12.81 14.39 15.59
CA PHE A 174 11.98 14.79 16.71
C PHE A 174 12.89 15.29 17.82
N GLU A 175 12.64 16.51 18.26
CA GLU A 175 13.43 17.18 19.30
C GLU A 175 12.56 17.46 20.53
N GLY A 176 13.11 17.23 21.70
CA GLY A 176 12.48 17.55 22.98
C GLY A 176 11.32 16.61 23.33
N LEU A 177 11.60 15.62 24.15
CA LEU A 177 10.62 14.64 24.61
C LEU A 177 9.29 15.27 25.10
N PRO A 178 9.27 16.40 25.87
CA PRO A 178 8.01 17.01 26.31
C PRO A 178 7.10 17.45 25.15
N SER A 179 7.67 17.89 24.01
CA SER A 179 6.88 18.28 22.84
C SER A 179 6.20 17.08 22.21
N VAL A 180 6.88 15.93 22.15
CA VAL A 180 6.33 14.68 21.64
C VAL A 180 5.24 14.15 22.58
N VAL A 181 5.51 14.12 23.88
CA VAL A 181 4.54 13.72 24.94
C VAL A 181 3.27 14.57 24.85
N PHE A 182 3.41 15.89 24.73
CA PHE A 182 2.28 16.79 24.56
C PHE A 182 1.46 16.46 23.31
N ALA A 183 2.10 16.30 22.15
CA ALA A 183 1.43 16.03 20.89
C ALA A 183 0.65 14.69 20.90
N ILE A 184 1.26 13.63 21.42
CA ILE A 184 0.59 12.31 21.56
C ILE A 184 -0.50 12.36 22.64
N GLY A 185 -0.27 13.07 23.75
CA GLY A 185 -1.24 13.29 24.81
C GLY A 185 -2.51 14.00 24.32
N GLU A 186 -2.38 15.00 23.43
CA GLU A 186 -3.54 15.68 22.81
C GLU A 186 -4.37 14.70 21.98
N VAL A 187 -3.74 13.83 21.17
CA VAL A 187 -4.45 12.82 20.38
C VAL A 187 -5.19 11.84 21.30
N SER A 188 -4.53 11.37 22.36
CA SER A 188 -5.10 10.42 23.32
C SER A 188 -6.27 11.04 24.09
N ARG A 189 -6.14 12.26 24.60
CA ARG A 189 -7.21 12.99 25.31
C ARG A 189 -8.43 13.22 24.43
N ALA A 190 -8.22 13.59 23.16
CA ALA A 190 -9.32 13.79 22.22
C ALA A 190 -10.09 12.50 21.91
N ALA A 191 -9.43 11.35 21.97
CA ALA A 191 -10.02 10.04 21.68
C ALA A 191 -10.71 9.39 22.90
N MET A 192 -10.16 9.60 24.09
CA MET A 192 -10.61 8.98 25.35
C MET A 192 -11.57 9.88 26.14
N GLY A 193 -11.87 11.09 25.65
CA GLY A 193 -12.82 11.98 26.28
C GLY A 193 -14.27 11.47 26.16
N ASP A 194 -15.16 12.00 27.01
CA ASP A 194 -16.58 11.57 27.12
C ASP A 194 -17.41 11.80 25.84
N THR A 195 -16.92 12.61 24.90
CA THR A 195 -17.65 12.96 23.68
C THR A 195 -17.13 12.16 22.48
N LEU A 196 -18.01 11.36 21.87
CA LEU A 196 -17.70 10.64 20.63
C LEU A 196 -17.64 11.61 19.44
N VAL A 197 -16.41 11.99 19.04
CA VAL A 197 -16.17 12.90 17.90
C VAL A 197 -15.82 12.10 16.66
N LEU A 198 -16.81 11.92 15.77
CA LEU A 198 -16.64 11.23 14.49
C LEU A 198 -16.42 12.24 13.36
N ARG A 199 -15.26 12.15 12.70
CA ARG A 199 -14.84 13.01 11.56
C ARG A 199 -14.51 12.15 10.36
N PRO A 200 -15.49 11.76 9.53
CA PRO A 200 -15.20 10.95 8.35
C PRO A 200 -14.37 11.73 7.34
N CYS A 201 -13.18 11.22 7.04
CA CYS A 201 -12.24 11.76 6.06
C CYS A 201 -11.41 10.62 5.44
N PRO A 202 -10.79 10.81 4.26
CA PRO A 202 -10.00 9.78 3.60
C PRO A 202 -8.89 9.22 4.48
N GLU A 203 -8.19 10.07 5.23
CA GLU A 203 -7.06 9.72 6.09
C GLU A 203 -7.47 8.79 7.24
N ALA A 204 -8.64 9.02 7.83
CA ALA A 204 -9.14 8.18 8.90
C ALA A 204 -9.89 6.96 8.40
N CYS A 205 -10.74 7.11 7.37
CA CYS A 205 -11.69 6.07 6.98
C CYS A 205 -11.07 4.97 6.09
N THR A 206 -9.95 5.23 5.40
CA THR A 206 -9.31 4.25 4.50
C THR A 206 -8.99 2.94 5.22
N TYR A 207 -8.49 3.01 6.44
CA TYR A 207 -8.05 1.84 7.23
C TYR A 207 -8.85 1.71 8.56
N CYS A 208 -10.05 2.26 8.63
CA CYS A 208 -10.88 2.16 9.82
C CYS A 208 -11.73 0.90 9.78
N ALA A 209 -11.48 -0.04 10.69
CA ALA A 209 -12.26 -1.28 10.79
C ALA A 209 -13.76 -1.00 11.04
N ALA A 210 -14.09 0.11 11.72
CA ALA A 210 -15.47 0.48 12.04
C ALA A 210 -16.25 1.15 10.90
N LYS A 211 -15.65 1.43 9.74
CA LYS A 211 -16.31 2.25 8.69
C LYS A 211 -17.63 1.65 8.20
N GLY A 212 -17.74 0.31 8.12
CA GLY A 212 -18.97 -0.38 7.72
C GLY A 212 -20.18 -0.12 8.65
N VAL A 213 -19.92 0.13 9.94
CA VAL A 213 -20.94 0.38 10.96
C VAL A 213 -20.98 1.85 11.41
N CYS A 214 -20.05 2.69 10.95
CA CYS A 214 -19.91 4.07 11.40
C CYS A 214 -21.08 4.96 10.95
N PRO A 215 -21.84 5.58 11.89
CA PRO A 215 -22.96 6.42 11.54
C PRO A 215 -22.57 7.70 10.80
N ALA A 216 -21.39 8.27 11.10
CA ALA A 216 -20.89 9.46 10.40
C ALA A 216 -20.46 9.14 8.98
N PHE A 217 -19.77 8.00 8.75
CA PHE A 217 -19.41 7.53 7.42
C PHE A 217 -20.67 7.24 6.58
N ARG A 218 -21.64 6.52 7.14
CA ARG A 218 -22.92 6.24 6.48
C ARG A 218 -23.66 7.53 6.08
N ARG A 219 -23.69 8.53 6.98
CA ARG A 219 -24.28 9.85 6.68
C ARG A 219 -23.52 10.57 5.57
N ALA A 220 -22.18 10.54 5.57
CA ALA A 220 -21.38 11.13 4.49
C ALA A 220 -21.68 10.49 3.13
N MET A 221 -21.92 9.17 3.08
CA MET A 221 -22.32 8.46 1.87
C MET A 221 -23.68 8.91 1.33
N THR A 222 -24.69 9.05 2.22
CA THR A 222 -26.02 9.49 1.79
C THR A 222 -26.06 10.93 1.31
N GLN A 223 -25.12 11.78 1.72
CA GLN A 223 -24.98 13.17 1.26
C GLN A 223 -24.34 13.32 -0.13
N LEU A 224 -23.99 12.23 -0.80
CA LEU A 224 -23.52 12.24 -2.20
C LEU A 224 -24.65 12.39 -3.23
N ALA A 225 -25.90 12.41 -2.78
CA ALA A 225 -27.04 12.61 -3.69
C ALA A 225 -26.91 13.95 -4.45
N PRO A 226 -27.15 14.00 -5.77
CA PRO A 226 -26.96 15.20 -6.56
C PRO A 226 -27.86 16.32 -6.05
N THR A 227 -27.26 17.51 -5.90
CA THR A 227 -28.00 18.74 -5.64
C THR A 227 -28.83 19.12 -6.86
N ALA A 228 -29.99 19.74 -6.65
CA ALA A 228 -30.98 20.04 -7.70
C ALA A 228 -30.48 20.91 -8.87
N GLY A 229 -29.28 21.50 -8.77
CA GLY A 229 -28.67 22.33 -9.82
C GLY A 229 -27.57 21.68 -10.64
N GLY A 230 -27.23 20.41 -10.36
CA GLY A 230 -26.10 19.73 -11.01
C GLY A 230 -24.72 20.19 -10.53
N LEU A 231 -23.66 19.47 -10.98
CA LEU A 231 -22.29 19.71 -10.51
C LEU A 231 -21.72 21.09 -10.90
N SER A 232 -22.16 21.62 -12.04
CA SER A 232 -21.71 22.92 -12.56
C SER A 232 -22.19 24.12 -11.76
N SER A 233 -23.19 23.95 -10.88
CA SER A 233 -23.73 25.01 -10.02
C SER A 233 -23.08 25.05 -8.63
N LEU A 234 -22.20 24.10 -8.30
CA LEU A 234 -21.52 24.03 -7.00
C LEU A 234 -20.40 25.09 -6.90
N ALA A 235 -20.29 25.68 -5.72
CA ALA A 235 -19.08 26.44 -5.40
C ALA A 235 -17.83 25.54 -5.40
N PRO A 236 -16.64 26.06 -5.72
CA PRO A 236 -15.42 25.24 -5.80
C PRO A 236 -15.13 24.43 -4.52
N ALA A 237 -15.39 25.00 -3.34
CA ALA A 237 -15.21 24.31 -2.06
C ALA A 237 -16.18 23.15 -1.87
N ASP A 238 -17.44 23.30 -2.29
CA ASP A 238 -18.46 22.26 -2.22
C ASP A 238 -18.15 21.12 -3.20
N LEU A 239 -17.66 21.47 -4.40
CA LEU A 239 -17.23 20.48 -5.40
C LEU A 239 -16.04 19.66 -4.89
N ALA A 240 -15.05 20.31 -4.25
CA ALA A 240 -13.91 19.63 -3.65
C ALA A 240 -14.37 18.66 -2.53
N SER A 241 -15.22 19.14 -1.61
CA SER A 241 -15.80 18.31 -0.53
C SER A 241 -16.61 17.13 -1.05
N LEU A 242 -17.39 17.34 -2.11
CA LEU A 242 -18.17 16.28 -2.75
C LEU A 242 -17.25 15.23 -3.41
N TYR A 243 -16.18 15.68 -4.07
CA TYR A 243 -15.18 14.80 -4.67
C TYR A 243 -14.46 13.94 -3.63
N GLU A 244 -14.02 14.53 -2.51
CA GLU A 244 -13.39 13.82 -1.40
C GLU A 244 -14.30 12.74 -0.82
N LYS A 245 -15.57 13.07 -0.56
CA LYS A 245 -16.57 12.10 -0.12
C LYS A 245 -16.78 10.98 -1.15
N GLY A 246 -16.81 11.33 -2.44
CA GLY A 246 -16.90 10.36 -3.53
C GLY A 246 -15.73 9.38 -3.55
N GLN A 247 -14.50 9.86 -3.32
CA GLN A 247 -13.31 9.00 -3.23
C GLN A 247 -13.38 8.04 -2.02
N MET A 248 -13.91 8.49 -0.88
CA MET A 248 -14.12 7.62 0.28
C MET A 248 -15.09 6.49 -0.03
N VAL A 249 -16.22 6.81 -0.66
CA VAL A 249 -17.24 5.81 -1.04
C VAL A 249 -16.67 4.84 -2.07
N LYS A 250 -15.94 5.34 -3.07
CA LYS A 250 -15.28 4.49 -4.06
C LYS A 250 -14.34 3.48 -3.41
N LYS A 251 -13.47 3.91 -2.49
CA LYS A 251 -12.57 3.00 -1.76
C LYS A 251 -13.33 1.95 -0.95
N TRP A 252 -14.44 2.34 -0.33
CA TRP A 252 -15.28 1.40 0.42
C TRP A 252 -15.95 0.37 -0.49
N ILE A 253 -16.45 0.79 -1.66
CA ILE A 253 -17.06 -0.10 -2.66
C ILE A 253 -16.00 -1.08 -3.18
N ASP A 254 -14.84 -0.55 -3.60
CA ASP A 254 -13.75 -1.35 -4.19
C ASP A 254 -13.08 -2.30 -3.16
N GLY A 255 -13.18 -1.98 -1.88
CA GLY A 255 -12.64 -2.77 -0.77
C GLY A 255 -13.70 -3.65 -0.10
N GLU A 256 -14.32 -3.15 0.98
CA GLU A 256 -15.15 -3.98 1.88
C GLU A 256 -16.42 -4.49 1.24
N LEU A 257 -17.12 -3.66 0.44
CA LEU A 257 -18.33 -4.11 -0.22
C LEU A 257 -18.01 -5.21 -1.24
N ALA A 258 -16.95 -5.03 -2.01
CA ALA A 258 -16.48 -6.05 -2.96
C ALA A 258 -16.03 -7.34 -2.23
N ALA A 259 -15.34 -7.22 -1.09
CA ALA A 259 -14.93 -8.36 -0.28
C ALA A 259 -16.14 -9.11 0.30
N ALA A 260 -17.12 -8.40 0.84
CA ALA A 260 -18.35 -8.99 1.35
C ALA A 260 -19.15 -9.72 0.25
N MET A 261 -19.26 -9.12 -0.94
CA MET A 261 -19.88 -9.74 -2.12
C MET A 261 -19.11 -10.99 -2.55
N SER A 262 -17.77 -10.93 -2.55
CA SER A 262 -16.93 -12.07 -2.92
C SER A 262 -17.13 -13.24 -1.95
N ALA A 263 -17.05 -12.97 -0.64
CA ALA A 263 -17.27 -13.98 0.39
C ALA A 263 -18.65 -14.64 0.27
N TYR A 264 -19.68 -13.84 0.06
CA TYR A 264 -21.04 -14.37 -0.11
C TYR A 264 -21.15 -15.26 -1.35
N LEU A 265 -20.59 -14.84 -2.49
CA LEU A 265 -20.62 -15.60 -3.74
C LEU A 265 -19.75 -16.86 -3.69
N ASP A 266 -18.66 -16.86 -2.92
CA ASP A 266 -17.83 -18.03 -2.68
C ASP A 266 -18.60 -19.10 -1.89
N GLU A 267 -19.44 -18.70 -0.93
CA GLU A 267 -20.24 -19.60 -0.11
C GLU A 267 -21.53 -20.07 -0.80
N HIS A 268 -22.24 -19.17 -1.51
CA HIS A 268 -23.58 -19.43 -2.02
C HIS A 268 -23.69 -19.53 -3.56
N GLY A 269 -22.66 -19.12 -4.28
CA GLY A 269 -22.58 -19.15 -5.74
C GLY A 269 -23.32 -18.02 -6.49
N GLU A 270 -24.44 -17.55 -5.98
CA GLU A 270 -25.28 -16.50 -6.60
C GLU A 270 -25.91 -15.60 -5.51
N LEU A 271 -26.04 -14.30 -5.80
CA LEU A 271 -26.77 -13.32 -4.98
C LEU A 271 -27.57 -12.40 -5.88
N ASP A 272 -28.91 -12.55 -5.87
CA ASP A 272 -29.86 -11.64 -6.56
C ASP A 272 -29.45 -11.26 -7.98
N GLY A 273 -29.09 -12.26 -8.78
CA GLY A 273 -28.66 -12.11 -10.17
C GLY A 273 -27.16 -11.74 -10.34
N TRP A 274 -26.38 -11.74 -9.28
CA TRP A 274 -24.93 -11.60 -9.33
C TRP A 274 -24.24 -12.95 -9.16
N GLN A 275 -23.21 -13.22 -9.96
CA GLN A 275 -22.44 -14.46 -9.90
C GLN A 275 -20.98 -14.22 -10.28
N TRP A 276 -20.11 -15.19 -9.97
CA TRP A 276 -18.76 -15.19 -10.49
C TRP A 276 -18.73 -15.41 -11.99
N GLN A 277 -17.89 -14.63 -12.68
CA GLN A 277 -17.52 -14.87 -14.07
C GLN A 277 -16.01 -15.07 -14.16
N GLU A 278 -15.58 -16.19 -14.70
CA GLU A 278 -14.16 -16.38 -15.00
C GLU A 278 -13.74 -15.45 -16.13
N VAL A 279 -12.70 -14.67 -15.86
CA VAL A 279 -12.05 -13.79 -16.83
C VAL A 279 -10.66 -14.33 -17.07
N GLN A 280 -10.35 -14.61 -18.33
CA GLN A 280 -8.99 -15.06 -18.68
C GLN A 280 -7.97 -13.99 -18.29
N GLY A 281 -6.88 -14.41 -17.63
CA GLY A 281 -5.77 -13.55 -17.27
C GLY A 281 -5.17 -12.83 -18.49
N ARG A 282 -4.54 -11.69 -18.27
CA ARG A 282 -3.78 -10.99 -19.32
C ARG A 282 -2.70 -11.91 -19.84
N ARG A 283 -2.47 -11.84 -21.14
CA ARG A 283 -1.32 -12.53 -21.76
C ARG A 283 -0.07 -11.74 -21.39
N GLU A 284 0.88 -12.41 -20.79
CA GLU A 284 2.16 -11.86 -20.39
C GLU A 284 3.29 -12.57 -21.14
N VAL A 285 4.40 -11.89 -21.35
CA VAL A 285 5.57 -12.47 -22.02
C VAL A 285 6.47 -13.01 -20.93
N GLU A 286 6.57 -14.34 -20.83
CA GLU A 286 7.41 -15.01 -19.84
C GLU A 286 8.89 -15.04 -20.28
N ASP A 287 9.14 -15.36 -21.55
CA ASP A 287 10.49 -15.35 -22.14
C ASP A 287 10.65 -14.19 -23.13
N VAL A 288 11.10 -13.06 -22.62
CA VAL A 288 11.35 -11.85 -23.40
C VAL A 288 12.51 -12.04 -24.39
N ALA A 289 13.55 -12.79 -23.98
CA ALA A 289 14.74 -13.01 -24.80
C ALA A 289 14.40 -13.90 -26.01
N GLY A 290 13.73 -15.02 -25.78
CA GLY A 290 13.27 -15.91 -26.83
C GLY A 290 12.26 -15.25 -27.79
N LEU A 291 11.30 -14.45 -27.25
CA LEU A 291 10.40 -13.68 -28.10
C LEU A 291 11.14 -12.66 -28.97
N ARG A 292 12.16 -11.98 -28.43
CA ARG A 292 12.98 -11.03 -29.20
C ARG A 292 13.72 -11.71 -30.33
N GLU A 293 14.28 -12.90 -30.10
CA GLU A 293 15.00 -13.68 -31.13
C GLU A 293 14.00 -14.16 -32.19
N ALA A 294 12.88 -14.75 -31.80
CA ALA A 294 11.86 -15.22 -32.74
C ALA A 294 11.25 -14.11 -33.61
N MET A 295 11.24 -12.87 -33.10
CA MET A 295 10.67 -11.71 -33.81
C MET A 295 11.77 -10.83 -34.46
N SER A 296 13.01 -11.24 -34.48
CA SER A 296 14.13 -10.45 -34.99
C SER A 296 14.01 -10.02 -36.46
N GLU A 297 13.32 -10.80 -37.30
CA GLU A 297 13.02 -10.44 -38.68
C GLU A 297 11.91 -9.39 -38.82
N VAL A 298 11.06 -9.23 -37.79
CA VAL A 298 9.87 -8.37 -37.78
C VAL A 298 10.08 -7.09 -36.98
N LEU A 299 10.81 -7.17 -35.86
CA LEU A 299 11.03 -6.09 -34.91
C LEU A 299 12.52 -5.83 -34.71
N SER A 300 12.92 -4.56 -34.86
CA SER A 300 14.27 -4.15 -34.50
C SER A 300 14.44 -4.02 -32.97
N SER A 301 15.69 -4.01 -32.49
CA SER A 301 15.99 -3.73 -31.09
C SER A 301 15.37 -2.41 -30.62
N SER A 302 15.38 -1.38 -31.47
CA SER A 302 14.75 -0.08 -31.18
C SER A 302 13.23 -0.17 -31.01
N ASP A 303 12.56 -1.11 -31.68
CA ASP A 303 11.12 -1.31 -31.52
C ASP A 303 10.78 -1.97 -30.18
N PHE A 304 11.62 -2.90 -29.72
CA PHE A 304 11.52 -3.46 -28.39
C PHE A 304 11.76 -2.40 -27.31
N GLU A 305 12.74 -1.51 -27.48
CA GLU A 305 13.00 -0.41 -26.55
C GLU A 305 11.83 0.60 -26.49
N LYS A 306 11.23 0.93 -27.63
CA LYS A 306 10.04 1.81 -27.69
C LYS A 306 8.81 1.16 -27.04
N ALA A 307 8.71 -0.16 -27.11
CA ALA A 307 7.69 -0.95 -26.42
C ALA A 307 8.05 -1.26 -24.96
N SER A 308 8.88 -0.44 -24.32
CA SER A 308 9.57 -0.70 -23.05
C SER A 308 8.68 -1.03 -21.84
N LYS A 309 7.37 -1.04 -22.01
CA LYS A 309 6.40 -1.68 -21.10
C LYS A 309 5.93 -3.04 -21.65
N LEU A 310 6.61 -3.63 -22.62
CA LEU A 310 6.38 -4.96 -23.23
C LEU A 310 4.89 -5.37 -23.24
N SER A 311 4.02 -4.44 -23.61
CA SER A 311 2.62 -4.73 -23.82
C SER A 311 2.51 -5.50 -25.14
N LEU A 312 1.95 -6.69 -25.08
CA LEU A 312 1.72 -7.50 -26.28
C LEU A 312 0.89 -6.73 -27.35
N SER A 313 -0.04 -5.88 -26.93
CA SER A 313 -0.79 -4.98 -27.81
C SER A 313 0.11 -3.97 -28.52
N ALA A 314 1.05 -3.35 -27.81
CA ALA A 314 2.01 -2.43 -28.43
C ALA A 314 2.93 -3.15 -29.42
N LEU A 315 3.38 -4.37 -29.12
CA LEU A 315 4.13 -5.20 -30.06
C LEU A 315 3.30 -5.60 -31.28
N GLN A 316 2.01 -5.89 -31.11
CA GLN A 316 1.11 -6.18 -32.24
C GLN A 316 0.90 -4.96 -33.14
N GLU A 317 0.73 -3.76 -32.58
CA GLU A 317 0.58 -2.52 -33.36
C GLU A 317 1.77 -2.25 -34.29
N ILE A 318 2.96 -2.59 -33.84
CA ILE A 318 4.21 -2.45 -34.63
C ILE A 318 4.42 -3.65 -35.56
N GLY A 319 4.26 -4.87 -35.04
CA GLY A 319 4.62 -6.11 -35.74
C GLY A 319 3.66 -6.50 -36.85
N VAL A 320 2.35 -6.33 -36.66
CA VAL A 320 1.35 -6.74 -37.68
C VAL A 320 1.54 -6.00 -39.02
N PRO A 321 1.71 -4.66 -39.06
CA PRO A 321 2.00 -3.98 -40.33
C PRO A 321 3.32 -4.44 -40.97
N ARG A 322 4.35 -4.77 -40.19
CA ARG A 322 5.63 -5.25 -40.70
C ARG A 322 5.52 -6.64 -41.35
N ILE A 323 4.74 -7.55 -40.75
CA ILE A 323 4.45 -8.85 -41.35
C ILE A 323 3.74 -8.68 -42.70
N GLN A 324 2.83 -7.71 -42.83
CA GLN A 324 2.19 -7.42 -44.16
C GLN A 324 3.20 -6.92 -45.19
N ILE A 325 4.17 -6.08 -44.76
CA ILE A 325 5.23 -5.57 -45.64
C ILE A 325 6.14 -6.73 -46.08
N LEU A 326 6.58 -7.57 -45.16
CA LEU A 326 7.44 -8.74 -45.47
C LEU A 326 6.74 -9.71 -46.42
N ALA A 327 5.47 -10.01 -46.19
CA ALA A 327 4.68 -10.85 -47.08
C ALA A 327 4.59 -10.23 -48.51
N ARG A 328 4.35 -8.92 -48.61
CA ARG A 328 4.33 -8.20 -49.88
C ARG A 328 5.65 -8.27 -50.62
N ASN A 329 6.76 -8.11 -49.89
CA ASN A 329 8.09 -8.21 -50.47
C ASN A 329 8.44 -9.64 -50.98
N GLY A 330 7.84 -10.65 -50.33
CA GLY A 330 7.89 -12.06 -50.78
C GLY A 330 6.86 -12.41 -51.88
N GLY A 331 6.12 -11.44 -52.41
CA GLY A 331 5.12 -11.66 -53.45
C GLY A 331 3.74 -12.11 -52.95
N GLU A 332 3.54 -12.13 -51.65
CA GLU A 332 2.27 -12.58 -51.03
C GLU A 332 1.40 -11.37 -50.58
N LYS A 333 0.12 -11.35 -50.90
CA LYS A 333 -0.84 -10.38 -50.35
C LYS A 333 -1.61 -10.99 -49.20
N ILE A 334 -1.38 -10.53 -47.98
CA ILE A 334 -2.12 -10.98 -46.80
C ILE A 334 -2.95 -9.85 -46.18
N THR A 335 -4.07 -10.22 -45.60
CA THR A 335 -4.93 -9.29 -44.84
C THR A 335 -4.30 -8.96 -43.47
N ARG A 336 -4.78 -7.87 -42.85
CA ARG A 336 -4.38 -7.54 -41.47
C ARG A 336 -4.71 -8.66 -40.48
N THR A 337 -5.84 -9.35 -40.68
CA THR A 337 -6.24 -10.49 -39.85
C THR A 337 -5.28 -11.66 -40.01
N GLU A 338 -4.82 -11.96 -41.22
CA GLU A 338 -3.86 -13.00 -41.48
C GLU A 338 -2.46 -12.64 -40.89
N ALA A 339 -2.04 -11.41 -41.06
CA ALA A 339 -0.81 -10.91 -40.43
C ALA A 339 -0.86 -11.00 -38.91
N LYS A 340 -2.03 -10.71 -38.31
CA LYS A 340 -2.22 -10.87 -36.85
C LYS A 340 -2.13 -12.33 -36.42
N LYS A 341 -2.71 -13.26 -37.16
CA LYS A 341 -2.56 -14.70 -36.88
C LYS A 341 -1.12 -15.16 -36.97
N ARG A 342 -0.34 -14.69 -37.94
CA ARG A 342 1.11 -14.98 -38.03
C ARG A 342 1.87 -14.39 -36.83
N PHE A 343 1.54 -13.17 -36.44
CA PHE A 343 2.12 -12.57 -35.24
C PHE A 343 1.82 -13.40 -33.99
N ASP A 344 0.56 -13.76 -33.78
CA ASP A 344 0.11 -14.55 -32.63
C ASP A 344 0.76 -15.95 -32.62
N LEU A 345 0.99 -16.55 -33.78
CA LEU A 345 1.68 -17.84 -33.90
C LEU A 345 3.16 -17.73 -33.50
N LEU A 346 3.87 -16.67 -33.93
CA LEU A 346 5.27 -16.41 -33.57
C LEU A 346 5.40 -16.10 -32.08
N ALA A 347 4.45 -15.37 -31.50
CA ALA A 347 4.49 -14.95 -30.11
C ALA A 347 4.04 -16.05 -29.13
N SER A 348 3.18 -17.00 -29.55
CA SER A 348 2.50 -17.94 -28.66
C SER A 348 3.41 -18.82 -27.80
N PRO A 349 4.60 -19.29 -28.25
CA PRO A 349 5.51 -20.06 -27.40
C PRO A 349 6.06 -19.28 -26.18
N TYR A 350 6.03 -17.94 -26.23
CA TYR A 350 6.60 -17.04 -25.23
C TYR A 350 5.55 -16.30 -24.41
N ILE A 351 4.27 -16.64 -24.59
CA ILE A 351 3.15 -16.00 -23.90
C ILE A 351 2.53 -16.99 -22.92
N VAL A 352 2.58 -16.65 -21.62
CA VAL A 352 1.80 -17.35 -20.59
C VAL A 352 0.55 -16.54 -20.31
N ARG A 353 -0.57 -17.21 -20.10
CA ARG A 353 -1.75 -16.56 -19.57
C ARG A 353 -1.60 -16.46 -18.05
N GLY A 354 -1.74 -15.26 -17.52
CA GLY A 354 -1.83 -15.07 -16.08
C GLY A 354 -2.95 -15.94 -15.48
N LYS A 355 -2.93 -16.15 -14.17
CA LYS A 355 -3.99 -16.92 -13.49
C LYS A 355 -5.35 -16.34 -13.84
N PRO A 356 -6.36 -17.17 -14.17
CA PRO A 356 -7.72 -16.69 -14.39
C PRO A 356 -8.16 -15.87 -13.18
N SER A 357 -8.73 -14.71 -13.42
CA SER A 357 -9.38 -13.91 -12.38
C SER A 357 -10.89 -14.05 -12.52
N ARG A 358 -11.60 -13.88 -11.41
CA ARG A 358 -13.06 -13.86 -11.38
C ARG A 358 -13.54 -12.42 -11.21
N ARG A 359 -14.62 -12.07 -11.86
CA ARG A 359 -15.30 -10.80 -11.61
C ARG A 359 -16.78 -11.04 -11.31
N ILE A 360 -17.32 -10.17 -10.48
CA ILE A 360 -18.75 -10.16 -10.14
C ILE A 360 -19.50 -9.48 -11.29
N VAL A 361 -20.50 -10.15 -11.85
CA VAL A 361 -21.34 -9.63 -12.94
C VAL A 361 -22.81 -9.90 -12.64
N ARG A 362 -23.68 -9.05 -13.17
CA ARG A 362 -25.12 -9.32 -13.17
C ARG A 362 -25.42 -10.42 -14.17
N LYS A 363 -26.24 -11.39 -13.76
CA LYS A 363 -26.68 -12.47 -14.63
C LYS A 363 -27.62 -11.90 -15.70
N GLU A 364 -27.28 -12.06 -16.98
CA GLU A 364 -28.20 -11.66 -18.07
C GLU A 364 -29.42 -12.59 -18.03
N GLU A 365 -30.63 -12.03 -17.94
CA GLU A 365 -31.85 -12.76 -18.19
C GLU A 365 -31.81 -13.20 -19.66
N LYS A 366 -31.74 -14.50 -19.92
CA LYS A 366 -31.93 -15.03 -21.26
C LYS A 366 -33.38 -14.72 -21.67
N GLN A 367 -33.53 -13.79 -22.60
CA GLN A 367 -34.79 -13.59 -23.33
C GLN A 367 -35.12 -14.82 -24.19
#